data_41eaac354720896188113a6e468c5e31
#
_entry.id   41eaac354720896188113a6e468c5e31
#
_cell.length_a   1.000
_cell.length_b   1.000
_cell.length_c   1.000
_cell.angle_alpha   90.00
_cell.angle_beta   90.00
_cell.angle_gamma   90.00
#
_symmetry.space_group_name_H-M   'P 1'
#
loop_
_entity.id
_entity.type
_entity.pdbx_description
1 polymer ?
#
loop_
_entity_poly.entity_id
_entity_poly.type
_entity_poly.pdbx_seq_one_letter_code
_entity_poly.pdbx_strand_id
1 'polypeptide(L)'
;TTGRPKGVRITHRMLVAMSLAYLADVDEVSAEDATLYAAPMSHGAGLYAMVHVLRGARHVCPASGGFAEGEILGLARHHGRVHMFAAPTMVKRLTAWARARGETGAGLRSVVYAGGPMYLADILEAVEVFGPVFLQIYGQGECPMAITALSRADVADRSHPRWRERLASVGRVQSVVEVRIADETAAEVPCGEVGEILVRGDAVMPGYWQNTAASEKALKGGWLWTGDLGRMDGDGYVTLQDRSKDMIISGGSNIYPREVEEVLLTHPDVIEAAVVGMADAEWGEVVVAFVVCNGTLDEAALDAHCLGQIARFKRPKRYIAVAELPKNNYGKVLKTDLRARLAGES
;
A
#
# COMPACT_ATOMS: atom_id res chain seq x y z
N THR A 1 12.20 2.19 -9.26
CA THR A 1 11.88 0.78 -9.50
C THR A 1 12.12 0.30 -10.93
N THR A 2 12.42 1.17 -11.89
CA THR A 2 12.64 0.84 -13.31
C THR A 2 13.96 1.38 -13.82
N GLY A 3 14.99 1.47 -13.01
CA GLY A 3 16.29 2.01 -13.36
C GLY A 3 17.30 1.73 -12.27
N ARG A 4 18.47 2.38 -12.36
CA ARG A 4 19.47 2.32 -11.28
C ARG A 4 18.84 2.81 -9.96
N PRO A 5 19.07 2.12 -8.83
CA PRO A 5 18.62 2.58 -7.52
C PRO A 5 19.06 4.00 -7.23
N LYS A 6 18.19 4.82 -6.67
CA LYS A 6 18.48 6.19 -6.26
C LYS A 6 18.64 6.24 -4.74
N GLY A 7 19.72 6.82 -4.26
CA GLY A 7 19.93 7.02 -2.83
C GLY A 7 19.14 8.21 -2.32
N VAL A 8 18.08 7.99 -1.56
CA VAL A 8 17.35 9.05 -0.87
C VAL A 8 18.19 9.58 0.31
N ARG A 9 18.35 10.89 0.41
CA ARG A 9 19.02 11.52 1.55
C ARG A 9 18.04 11.65 2.72
N ILE A 10 18.21 10.83 3.75
CA ILE A 10 17.44 10.91 4.99
C ILE A 10 18.18 11.79 5.98
N THR A 11 17.52 12.84 6.47
CA THR A 11 18.09 13.75 7.48
C THR A 11 17.54 13.40 8.87
N HIS A 12 18.26 13.82 9.93
CA HIS A 12 17.76 13.71 11.30
C HIS A 12 16.41 14.43 11.48
N ARG A 13 16.21 15.58 10.82
CA ARG A 13 14.92 16.30 10.84
C ARG A 13 13.77 15.45 10.33
N MET A 14 13.98 14.74 9.20
CA MET A 14 12.96 13.83 8.66
C MET A 14 12.62 12.70 9.64
N LEU A 15 13.64 12.10 10.27
CA LEU A 15 13.43 11.02 11.24
C LEU A 15 12.71 11.51 12.51
N VAL A 16 13.03 12.71 12.98
CA VAL A 16 12.33 13.34 14.11
C VAL A 16 10.89 13.66 13.73
N ALA A 17 10.67 14.33 12.58
CA ALA A 17 9.33 14.65 12.10
C ALA A 17 8.46 13.39 11.96
N MET A 18 8.98 12.35 11.29
CA MET A 18 8.30 11.06 11.14
C MET A 18 7.95 10.43 12.51
N SER A 19 8.88 10.46 13.47
CA SER A 19 8.66 9.87 14.80
C SER A 19 7.61 10.63 15.60
N LEU A 20 7.60 11.95 15.51
CA LEU A 20 6.57 12.79 16.16
C LEU A 20 5.21 12.64 15.49
N ALA A 21 5.17 12.57 14.14
CA ALA A 21 3.96 12.32 13.40
C ALA A 21 3.34 10.95 13.78
N TYR A 22 4.17 9.91 13.97
CA TYR A 22 3.65 8.63 14.44
C TYR A 22 2.87 8.78 15.75
N LEU A 23 3.43 9.50 16.73
CA LEU A 23 2.80 9.69 18.04
C LEU A 23 1.57 10.61 17.99
N ALA A 24 1.51 11.53 17.02
CA ALA A 24 0.39 12.45 16.84
C ALA A 24 -0.77 11.84 16.04
N ASP A 25 -0.44 11.11 14.96
CA ASP A 25 -1.40 10.79 13.88
C ASP A 25 -1.61 9.27 13.69
N VAL A 26 -0.68 8.43 14.15
CA VAL A 26 -0.72 6.99 13.87
C VAL A 26 -1.12 6.18 15.10
N ASP A 27 -0.27 6.13 16.13
CA ASP A 27 -0.56 5.38 17.36
C ASP A 27 0.28 5.87 18.56
N GLU A 28 -0.16 5.52 19.73
CA GLU A 28 0.58 5.72 20.98
C GLU A 28 1.62 4.62 21.18
N VAL A 29 2.77 4.98 21.73
CA VAL A 29 3.82 4.05 22.16
C VAL A 29 4.26 4.41 23.58
N SER A 30 4.41 3.42 24.45
CA SER A 30 4.92 3.56 25.83
C SER A 30 6.14 2.68 26.07
N ALA A 31 6.81 2.89 27.19
CA ALA A 31 7.95 2.06 27.63
C ALA A 31 7.56 0.60 27.95
N GLU A 32 6.29 0.34 28.18
CA GLU A 32 5.75 -1.00 28.45
C GLU A 32 5.49 -1.80 27.18
N ASP A 33 5.48 -1.13 26.01
CA ASP A 33 5.20 -1.76 24.74
C ASP A 33 6.44 -2.50 24.20
N ALA A 34 6.21 -3.34 23.20
CA ALA A 34 7.27 -3.97 22.43
C ALA A 34 7.06 -3.74 20.94
N THR A 35 8.15 -3.54 20.19
CA THR A 35 8.10 -3.58 18.72
C THR A 35 8.73 -4.85 18.21
N LEU A 36 8.02 -5.57 17.33
CA LEU A 36 8.44 -6.85 16.77
C LEU A 36 8.85 -6.68 15.30
N TYR A 37 10.08 -7.03 14.98
CA TYR A 37 10.64 -6.92 13.64
C TYR A 37 10.39 -8.17 12.80
N ALA A 38 9.11 -8.45 12.52
CA ALA A 38 8.71 -9.52 11.60
C ALA A 38 8.99 -9.17 10.12
N ALA A 39 8.94 -7.88 9.78
CA ALA A 39 9.36 -7.35 8.49
C ALA A 39 10.84 -6.92 8.53
N PRO A 40 11.56 -6.92 7.38
CA PRO A 40 12.96 -6.53 7.33
C PRO A 40 13.21 -5.11 7.86
N MET A 41 14.20 -4.97 8.76
CA MET A 41 14.59 -3.68 9.33
C MET A 41 15.22 -2.71 8.31
N SER A 42 15.62 -3.20 7.15
CA SER A 42 16.08 -2.36 6.03
C SER A 42 14.98 -1.56 5.35
N HIS A 43 13.73 -1.68 5.79
CA HIS A 43 12.53 -1.04 5.27
C HIS A 43 11.74 -0.31 6.37
N GLY A 44 10.44 -0.12 6.15
CA GLY A 44 9.54 0.60 7.05
C GLY A 44 9.62 0.16 8.51
N ALA A 45 9.78 -1.14 8.78
CA ALA A 45 9.94 -1.65 10.13
C ALA A 45 11.14 -1.03 10.87
N GLY A 46 12.27 -0.87 10.18
CA GLY A 46 13.46 -0.25 10.77
C GLY A 46 13.33 1.26 10.96
N LEU A 47 12.58 1.95 10.10
CA LEU A 47 12.30 3.38 10.28
C LEU A 47 11.48 3.62 11.55
N TYR A 48 10.47 2.79 11.81
CA TYR A 48 9.67 2.88 13.03
C TYR A 48 10.40 2.45 14.30
N ALA A 49 11.62 1.87 14.20
CA ALA A 49 12.47 1.68 15.36
C ALA A 49 12.71 3.00 16.13
N MET A 50 12.82 4.13 15.40
CA MET A 50 13.13 5.43 15.99
C MET A 50 12.06 5.88 17.00
N VAL A 51 10.77 5.72 16.70
CA VAL A 51 9.69 6.09 17.63
C VAL A 51 9.68 5.19 18.87
N HIS A 52 9.98 3.91 18.70
CA HIS A 52 10.04 2.96 19.81
C HIS A 52 11.26 3.21 20.73
N VAL A 53 12.42 3.57 20.15
CA VAL A 53 13.58 4.05 20.92
C VAL A 53 13.24 5.33 21.69
N LEU A 54 12.58 6.30 21.03
CA LEU A 54 12.18 7.56 21.65
C LEU A 54 11.30 7.33 22.90
N ARG A 55 10.46 6.30 22.86
CA ARG A 55 9.53 5.96 23.95
C ARG A 55 10.06 4.94 24.95
N GLY A 56 11.29 4.42 24.74
CA GLY A 56 11.90 3.41 25.60
C GLY A 56 11.22 2.04 25.54
N ALA A 57 10.51 1.75 24.45
CA ALA A 57 9.85 0.47 24.23
C ALA A 57 10.86 -0.66 23.98
N ARG A 58 10.46 -1.90 24.24
CA ARG A 58 11.27 -3.10 24.00
C ARG A 58 11.36 -3.38 22.50
N HIS A 59 12.55 -3.80 22.04
CA HIS A 59 12.79 -4.22 20.66
C HIS A 59 12.97 -5.73 20.58
N VAL A 60 12.18 -6.41 19.77
CA VAL A 60 12.13 -7.87 19.64
C VAL A 60 12.40 -8.29 18.20
N CYS A 61 13.46 -9.11 18.02
CA CYS A 61 13.75 -9.77 16.75
C CYS A 61 13.34 -11.23 16.86
N PRO A 62 12.55 -11.77 15.88
CA PRO A 62 12.23 -13.19 15.85
C PRO A 62 13.50 -14.04 15.74
N ALA A 63 13.56 -15.17 16.43
CA ALA A 63 14.71 -16.07 16.35
C ALA A 63 14.89 -16.68 14.95
N SER A 64 13.80 -16.86 14.21
CA SER A 64 13.83 -17.28 12.80
C SER A 64 14.51 -16.29 11.87
N GLY A 65 14.70 -15.02 12.30
CA GLY A 65 15.23 -13.93 11.48
C GLY A 65 14.28 -13.47 10.37
N GLY A 66 13.02 -13.90 10.38
CA GLY A 66 12.07 -13.62 9.31
C GLY A 66 10.61 -13.65 9.75
N PHE A 67 9.71 -13.86 8.77
CA PHE A 67 8.28 -13.89 8.98
C PHE A 67 7.79 -15.35 9.11
N ALA A 68 7.66 -15.81 10.35
CA ALA A 68 7.04 -17.08 10.71
C ALA A 68 5.80 -16.84 11.57
N GLU A 69 4.62 -17.14 11.04
CA GLU A 69 3.32 -16.74 11.57
C GLU A 69 3.11 -17.22 13.03
N GLY A 70 3.45 -18.48 13.30
CA GLY A 70 3.32 -19.05 14.66
C GLY A 70 4.29 -18.44 15.67
N GLU A 71 5.52 -18.12 15.26
CA GLU A 71 6.50 -17.43 16.09
C GLU A 71 6.04 -16.01 16.42
N ILE A 72 5.55 -15.27 15.41
CA ILE A 72 5.06 -13.89 15.57
C ILE A 72 3.93 -13.84 16.60
N LEU A 73 2.90 -14.68 16.46
CA LEU A 73 1.79 -14.70 17.41
C LEU A 73 2.21 -15.24 18.78
N GLY A 74 3.16 -16.17 18.85
CA GLY A 74 3.77 -16.63 20.10
C GLY A 74 4.50 -15.51 20.82
N LEU A 75 5.32 -14.73 20.12
CA LEU A 75 6.03 -13.56 20.67
C LEU A 75 5.06 -12.46 21.07
N ALA A 76 4.00 -12.23 20.31
CA ALA A 76 2.96 -11.26 20.66
C ALA A 76 2.30 -11.63 22.00
N ARG A 77 1.91 -12.88 22.20
CA ARG A 77 1.35 -13.36 23.47
C ARG A 77 2.35 -13.26 24.64
N HIS A 78 3.62 -13.60 24.38
CA HIS A 78 4.67 -13.58 25.42
C HIS A 78 4.96 -12.16 25.92
N HIS A 79 5.13 -11.19 25.00
CA HIS A 79 5.50 -9.84 25.38
C HIS A 79 4.29 -8.98 25.76
N GLY A 80 3.12 -9.24 25.20
CA GLY A 80 1.93 -8.38 25.28
C GLY A 80 2.20 -6.99 24.66
N ARG A 81 1.16 -6.24 24.31
CA ARG A 81 1.26 -4.86 23.80
C ARG A 81 2.29 -4.70 22.65
N VAL A 82 2.29 -5.64 21.70
CA VAL A 82 3.25 -5.70 20.61
C VAL A 82 2.80 -4.84 19.43
N HIS A 83 3.66 -3.95 19.01
CA HIS A 83 3.56 -3.22 17.73
C HIS A 83 4.37 -3.95 16.65
N MET A 84 3.88 -3.98 15.44
CA MET A 84 4.67 -4.46 14.31
C MET A 84 4.32 -3.71 13.03
N PHE A 85 5.28 -3.66 12.11
CA PHE A 85 5.07 -3.24 10.73
C PHE A 85 4.92 -4.47 9.84
N ALA A 86 3.97 -4.46 8.90
CA ALA A 86 3.75 -5.56 7.98
C ALA A 86 3.42 -5.06 6.56
N ALA A 87 3.90 -5.76 5.54
CA ALA A 87 3.37 -5.57 4.20
C ALA A 87 1.97 -6.21 4.09
N PRO A 88 1.10 -5.74 3.17
CA PRO A 88 -0.23 -6.34 2.96
C PRO A 88 -0.20 -7.86 2.77
N THR A 89 0.75 -8.37 2.01
CA THR A 89 0.94 -9.83 1.81
C THR A 89 1.28 -10.57 3.11
N MET A 90 2.00 -9.93 4.02
CA MET A 90 2.30 -10.49 5.34
C MET A 90 1.04 -10.52 6.22
N VAL A 91 0.22 -9.46 6.18
CA VAL A 91 -1.08 -9.42 6.87
C VAL A 91 -1.97 -10.55 6.36
N LYS A 92 -2.11 -10.70 5.04
CA LYS A 92 -2.91 -11.78 4.43
C LYS A 92 -2.46 -13.16 4.87
N ARG A 93 -1.15 -13.45 4.84
CA ARG A 93 -0.58 -14.72 5.29
C ARG A 93 -0.85 -14.98 6.75
N LEU A 94 -0.63 -13.97 7.62
CA LEU A 94 -0.87 -14.09 9.06
C LEU A 94 -2.34 -14.36 9.36
N THR A 95 -3.25 -13.69 8.63
CA THR A 95 -4.71 -13.86 8.74
C THR A 95 -5.13 -15.28 8.37
N ALA A 96 -4.71 -15.76 7.19
CA ALA A 96 -5.02 -17.11 6.75
C ALA A 96 -4.48 -18.17 7.71
N TRP A 97 -3.24 -18.00 8.22
CA TRP A 97 -2.62 -18.92 9.17
C TRP A 97 -3.38 -18.96 10.50
N ALA A 98 -3.77 -17.79 11.03
CA ALA A 98 -4.50 -17.65 12.29
C ALA A 98 -5.92 -18.24 12.18
N ARG A 99 -6.65 -17.91 11.11
CA ARG A 99 -8.00 -18.44 10.85
C ARG A 99 -8.00 -19.97 10.79
N ALA A 100 -7.05 -20.58 10.08
CA ALA A 100 -6.96 -22.02 9.96
C ALA A 100 -6.69 -22.75 11.29
N ARG A 101 -6.25 -22.03 12.32
CA ARG A 101 -5.87 -22.57 13.65
C ARG A 101 -6.72 -22.05 14.80
N GLY A 102 -7.70 -21.19 14.55
CA GLY A 102 -8.47 -20.53 15.59
C GLY A 102 -7.65 -19.60 16.48
N GLU A 103 -6.51 -19.11 15.96
CA GLU A 103 -5.65 -18.15 16.66
C GLU A 103 -6.23 -16.74 16.58
N THR A 104 -5.88 -15.91 17.55
CA THR A 104 -6.34 -14.53 17.66
C THR A 104 -5.17 -13.55 17.72
N GLY A 105 -5.46 -12.24 17.74
CA GLY A 105 -4.46 -11.18 17.93
C GLY A 105 -4.01 -10.97 19.38
N ALA A 106 -4.15 -11.96 20.26
CA ALA A 106 -3.78 -11.80 21.66
C ALA A 106 -2.31 -11.34 21.81
N GLY A 107 -2.13 -10.21 22.52
CA GLY A 107 -0.84 -9.55 22.69
C GLY A 107 -0.45 -8.57 21.57
N LEU A 108 -1.11 -8.57 20.41
CA LEU A 108 -0.94 -7.51 19.42
C LEU A 108 -1.63 -6.22 19.89
N ARG A 109 -0.90 -5.12 19.92
CA ARG A 109 -1.44 -3.79 20.15
C ARG A 109 -1.74 -3.09 18.83
N SER A 110 -0.78 -3.12 17.91
CA SER A 110 -0.97 -2.54 16.59
C SER A 110 -0.17 -3.26 15.51
N VAL A 111 -0.77 -3.32 14.33
CA VAL A 111 -0.16 -3.77 13.09
C VAL A 111 -0.27 -2.64 12.09
N VAL A 112 0.82 -1.92 11.87
CA VAL A 112 0.89 -0.88 10.85
C VAL A 112 1.19 -1.53 9.51
N TYR A 113 0.30 -1.40 8.54
CA TYR A 113 0.53 -1.95 7.21
C TYR A 113 0.76 -0.87 6.16
N ALA A 114 1.70 -1.13 5.27
CA ALA A 114 2.06 -0.25 4.16
C ALA A 114 2.97 -0.95 3.13
N GLY A 115 3.44 -0.20 2.14
CA GLY A 115 4.44 -0.65 1.16
C GLY A 115 3.86 -1.35 -0.07
N GLY A 116 2.57 -1.59 -0.10
CA GLY A 116 1.81 -2.16 -1.22
C GLY A 116 0.32 -1.87 -1.08
N PRO A 117 -0.48 -2.17 -2.11
CA PRO A 117 -1.93 -2.04 -2.02
C PRO A 117 -2.48 -3.04 -0.99
N MET A 118 -3.32 -2.55 -0.08
CA MET A 118 -4.17 -3.37 0.76
C MET A 118 -5.56 -3.38 0.13
N TYR A 119 -6.03 -4.55 -0.24
CA TYR A 119 -7.36 -4.69 -0.80
C TYR A 119 -8.42 -4.77 0.30
N LEU A 120 -9.60 -4.23 -0.01
CA LEU A 120 -10.68 -4.13 0.97
C LEU A 120 -11.07 -5.51 1.56
N ALA A 121 -11.11 -6.55 0.73
CA ALA A 121 -11.42 -7.91 1.18
C ALA A 121 -10.41 -8.42 2.21
N ASP A 122 -9.10 -8.22 1.96
CA ASP A 122 -8.03 -8.72 2.81
C ASP A 122 -8.03 -8.01 4.19
N ILE A 123 -8.26 -6.69 4.24
CA ILE A 123 -8.31 -5.97 5.52
C ILE A 123 -9.58 -6.27 6.32
N LEU A 124 -10.71 -6.51 5.65
CA LEU A 124 -11.94 -6.92 6.32
C LEU A 124 -11.75 -8.27 7.01
N GLU A 125 -11.17 -9.24 6.31
CA GLU A 125 -10.86 -10.55 6.87
C GLU A 125 -9.87 -10.45 8.05
N ALA A 126 -8.83 -9.61 7.91
CA ALA A 126 -7.84 -9.41 8.95
C ALA A 126 -8.47 -8.82 10.23
N VAL A 127 -9.34 -7.82 10.10
CA VAL A 127 -10.06 -7.21 11.24
C VAL A 127 -11.01 -8.21 11.90
N GLU A 128 -11.65 -9.08 11.14
CA GLU A 128 -12.50 -10.15 11.68
C GLU A 128 -11.72 -11.12 12.57
N VAL A 129 -10.51 -11.51 12.15
CA VAL A 129 -9.66 -12.48 12.87
C VAL A 129 -8.95 -11.85 14.07
N PHE A 130 -8.40 -10.66 13.91
CA PHE A 130 -7.50 -10.05 14.90
C PHE A 130 -8.12 -8.90 15.71
N GLY A 131 -9.30 -8.42 15.30
CA GLY A 131 -9.93 -7.24 15.89
C GLY A 131 -9.30 -5.91 15.44
N PRO A 132 -9.54 -4.82 16.18
CA PRO A 132 -9.17 -3.45 15.78
C PRO A 132 -7.69 -3.13 16.09
N VAL A 133 -6.77 -3.93 15.57
CA VAL A 133 -5.32 -3.75 15.77
C VAL A 133 -4.62 -3.11 14.57
N PHE A 134 -5.32 -2.92 13.47
CA PHE A 134 -4.72 -2.47 12.20
C PHE A 134 -4.74 -0.95 12.05
N LEU A 135 -3.65 -0.44 11.46
CA LEU A 135 -3.49 0.94 11.03
C LEU A 135 -2.82 0.95 9.68
N GLN A 136 -3.17 1.89 8.82
CA GLN A 136 -2.48 2.07 7.55
C GLN A 136 -1.70 3.37 7.55
N ILE A 137 -0.54 3.36 6.88
CA ILE A 137 0.15 4.57 6.49
C ILE A 137 0.49 4.54 5.00
N TYR A 138 0.62 5.72 4.43
CA TYR A 138 1.20 5.91 3.12
C TYR A 138 2.43 6.79 3.23
N GLY A 139 3.46 6.39 2.52
CA GLY A 139 4.73 7.09 2.39
C GLY A 139 5.61 6.40 1.36
N GLN A 140 6.71 7.03 1.04
CA GLN A 140 7.72 6.50 0.12
C GLN A 140 9.12 6.87 0.64
N GLY A 141 10.19 6.38 0.01
CA GLY A 141 11.55 6.68 0.46
C GLY A 141 11.83 8.18 0.55
N GLU A 142 11.23 8.97 -0.32
CA GLU A 142 11.35 10.42 -0.45
C GLU A 142 10.59 11.21 0.64
N CYS A 143 9.59 10.61 1.23
CA CYS A 143 8.85 11.08 2.43
C CYS A 143 8.48 9.85 3.25
N PRO A 144 9.40 9.35 4.11
CA PRO A 144 9.24 8.06 4.76
C PRO A 144 8.11 8.07 5.78
N MET A 145 7.15 7.16 5.59
CA MET A 145 6.08 6.80 6.54
C MET A 145 5.10 7.93 6.91
N ALA A 146 5.26 9.16 6.40
CA ALA A 146 4.66 10.35 7.00
C ALA A 146 3.80 11.17 6.04
N ILE A 147 3.23 10.57 4.98
CA ILE A 147 2.32 11.30 4.08
C ILE A 147 0.89 11.27 4.62
N THR A 148 0.31 10.07 4.78
CA THR A 148 -1.04 9.91 5.36
C THR A 148 -1.09 8.78 6.37
N ALA A 149 -2.13 8.79 7.21
CA ALA A 149 -2.44 7.72 8.16
C ALA A 149 -3.94 7.45 8.23
N LEU A 150 -4.31 6.16 8.32
CA LEU A 150 -5.64 5.69 8.64
C LEU A 150 -5.57 5.04 10.03
N SER A 151 -6.22 5.65 11.01
CA SER A 151 -6.14 5.24 12.41
C SER A 151 -6.84 3.89 12.67
N ARG A 152 -6.55 3.27 13.82
CA ARG A 152 -7.28 2.07 14.27
C ARG A 152 -8.79 2.32 14.38
N ALA A 153 -9.16 3.50 14.84
CA ALA A 153 -10.56 3.89 14.96
C ALA A 153 -11.23 3.91 13.59
N ASP A 154 -10.59 4.52 12.58
CA ASP A 154 -11.11 4.54 11.20
C ASP A 154 -11.19 3.14 10.59
N VAL A 155 -10.16 2.29 10.82
CA VAL A 155 -10.15 0.90 10.34
C VAL A 155 -11.26 0.06 10.98
N ALA A 156 -11.60 0.32 12.23
CA ALA A 156 -12.62 -0.43 12.97
C ALA A 156 -14.04 0.15 12.82
N ASP A 157 -14.19 1.42 12.45
CA ASP A 157 -15.49 2.09 12.36
C ASP A 157 -16.35 1.47 11.25
N ARG A 158 -17.57 1.10 11.62
CA ARG A 158 -18.61 0.59 10.72
C ARG A 158 -19.87 1.45 10.74
N SER A 159 -19.89 2.50 11.57
CA SER A 159 -21.05 3.37 11.76
C SER A 159 -21.19 4.43 10.66
N HIS A 160 -20.05 4.85 10.05
CA HIS A 160 -20.08 5.87 9.03
C HIS A 160 -20.63 5.35 7.70
N PRO A 161 -21.54 6.07 7.01
CA PRO A 161 -22.12 5.62 5.73
C PRO A 161 -21.08 5.23 4.66
N ARG A 162 -19.94 5.95 4.61
CA ARG A 162 -18.85 5.73 3.68
C ARG A 162 -17.67 4.95 4.31
N TRP A 163 -17.92 4.10 5.30
CA TRP A 163 -16.84 3.38 6.00
C TRP A 163 -16.01 2.48 5.09
N ARG A 164 -16.63 1.88 4.04
CA ARG A 164 -15.89 1.06 3.07
C ARG A 164 -14.91 1.89 2.24
N GLU A 165 -15.31 3.07 1.79
CA GLU A 165 -14.46 4.00 1.05
C GLU A 165 -13.29 4.47 1.92
N ARG A 166 -13.57 4.82 3.19
CA ARG A 166 -12.54 5.20 4.16
C ARG A 166 -11.55 4.06 4.41
N LEU A 167 -12.05 2.84 4.59
CA LEU A 167 -11.20 1.65 4.80
C LEU A 167 -10.34 1.32 3.56
N ALA A 168 -10.82 1.61 2.36
CA ALA A 168 -10.08 1.47 1.10
C ALA A 168 -9.11 2.63 0.81
N SER A 169 -9.19 3.72 1.58
CA SER A 169 -8.29 4.87 1.48
C SER A 169 -6.95 4.61 2.17
N VAL A 170 -6.00 5.52 2.01
CA VAL A 170 -4.75 5.55 2.79
C VAL A 170 -4.82 6.54 3.96
N GLY A 171 -6.02 6.97 4.31
CA GLY A 171 -6.29 7.85 5.44
C GLY A 171 -6.11 9.33 5.15
N ARG A 172 -5.86 10.10 6.21
CA ARG A 172 -5.74 11.56 6.17
C ARG A 172 -4.29 12.00 6.28
N VAL A 173 -4.02 13.22 5.86
CA VAL A 173 -2.69 13.83 5.87
C VAL A 173 -2.14 13.88 7.30
N GLN A 174 -0.88 13.47 7.48
CA GLN A 174 -0.20 13.56 8.78
C GLN A 174 0.25 15.00 9.07
N SER A 175 0.33 15.35 10.34
CA SER A 175 0.52 16.71 10.85
C SER A 175 1.83 17.40 10.44
N VAL A 176 2.83 16.66 9.98
CA VAL A 176 4.17 17.17 9.62
C VAL A 176 4.36 17.45 8.14
N VAL A 177 3.31 17.28 7.33
CA VAL A 177 3.32 17.52 5.89
C VAL A 177 2.04 18.19 5.43
N GLU A 178 2.11 18.81 4.26
CA GLU A 178 0.96 19.24 3.47
C GLU A 178 0.85 18.34 2.24
N VAL A 179 -0.37 18.00 1.85
CA VAL A 179 -0.67 17.23 0.64
C VAL A 179 -1.59 18.03 -0.26
N ARG A 180 -1.33 17.97 -1.54
CA ARG A 180 -2.17 18.52 -2.60
C ARG A 180 -2.39 17.44 -3.66
N ILE A 181 -3.61 17.34 -4.16
CA ILE A 181 -3.91 16.58 -5.38
C ILE A 181 -3.89 17.58 -6.52
N ALA A 182 -3.02 17.39 -7.50
CA ALA A 182 -2.73 18.41 -8.49
C ALA A 182 -2.63 17.87 -9.91
N ASP A 183 -2.84 18.75 -10.86
CA ASP A 183 -2.57 18.51 -12.28
C ASP A 183 -1.07 18.66 -12.60
N GLU A 184 -0.71 18.54 -13.88
CA GLU A 184 0.66 18.65 -14.39
C GLU A 184 1.29 20.04 -14.21
N THR A 185 0.47 21.10 -13.96
CA THR A 185 0.90 22.47 -13.69
C THR A 185 1.11 22.74 -12.20
N ALA A 186 0.88 21.77 -11.34
CA ALA A 186 0.80 21.87 -9.88
C ALA A 186 -0.41 22.65 -9.37
N ALA A 187 -1.41 22.94 -10.20
CA ALA A 187 -2.67 23.51 -9.74
C ALA A 187 -3.49 22.42 -9.04
N GLU A 188 -4.09 22.80 -7.89
CA GLU A 188 -4.95 21.89 -7.15
C GLU A 188 -6.21 21.55 -7.96
N VAL A 189 -6.50 20.24 -8.09
CA VAL A 189 -7.71 19.76 -8.76
C VAL A 189 -8.92 19.86 -7.80
N PRO A 190 -10.16 19.92 -8.34
CA PRO A 190 -11.36 19.90 -7.51
C PRO A 190 -11.43 18.67 -6.58
N CYS A 191 -12.07 18.83 -5.42
CA CYS A 191 -12.28 17.76 -4.46
C CYS A 191 -12.92 16.52 -5.11
N GLY A 192 -12.31 15.36 -4.91
CA GLY A 192 -12.75 14.08 -5.48
C GLY A 192 -12.19 13.77 -6.87
N GLU A 193 -11.60 14.73 -7.56
CA GLU A 193 -10.93 14.50 -8.84
C GLU A 193 -9.56 13.87 -8.64
N VAL A 194 -9.11 13.13 -9.67
CA VAL A 194 -7.82 12.44 -9.66
C VAL A 194 -6.73 13.36 -10.18
N GLY A 195 -5.63 13.44 -9.42
CA GLY A 195 -4.42 14.13 -9.81
C GLY A 195 -3.18 13.46 -9.22
N GLU A 196 -2.01 14.02 -9.45
CA GLU A 196 -0.79 13.56 -8.78
C GLU A 196 -0.76 14.05 -7.33
N ILE A 197 -0.33 13.19 -6.43
CA ILE A 197 -0.16 13.53 -5.01
C ILE A 197 1.14 14.29 -4.86
N LEU A 198 1.03 15.56 -4.48
CA LEU A 198 2.17 16.42 -4.15
C LEU A 198 2.30 16.56 -2.65
N VAL A 199 3.54 16.52 -2.14
CA VAL A 199 3.81 16.58 -0.70
C VAL A 199 4.89 17.62 -0.40
N ARG A 200 4.71 18.40 0.67
CA ARG A 200 5.78 19.24 1.23
C ARG A 200 5.77 19.21 2.75
N GLY A 201 6.91 19.41 3.38
CA GLY A 201 7.02 19.45 4.84
C GLY A 201 8.33 18.87 5.34
N ASP A 202 8.44 18.79 6.66
CA ASP A 202 9.69 18.44 7.34
C ASP A 202 10.10 16.97 7.15
N ALA A 203 9.16 16.10 6.78
CA ALA A 203 9.42 14.70 6.47
C ALA A 203 9.87 14.47 5.01
N VAL A 204 9.87 15.50 4.15
CA VAL A 204 10.30 15.39 2.74
C VAL A 204 11.81 15.47 2.62
N MET A 205 12.38 14.61 1.78
CA MET A 205 13.82 14.57 1.50
C MET A 205 14.36 15.89 0.91
N PRO A 206 15.63 16.24 1.17
CA PRO A 206 16.28 17.37 0.49
C PRO A 206 16.78 17.01 -0.93
N GLY A 207 16.62 15.78 -1.38
CA GLY A 207 17.02 15.29 -2.70
C GLY A 207 17.70 13.93 -2.67
N TYR A 208 18.05 13.44 -3.85
CA TYR A 208 18.79 12.19 -4.00
C TYR A 208 20.31 12.40 -3.88
N TRP A 209 21.00 11.41 -3.35
CA TRP A 209 22.46 11.41 -3.24
C TRP A 209 23.11 11.41 -4.62
N GLN A 210 23.99 12.38 -4.88
CA GLN A 210 24.73 12.55 -6.12
C GLN A 210 23.88 12.43 -7.40
N ASN A 211 22.62 12.90 -7.36
CA ASN A 211 21.72 12.84 -8.49
C ASN A 211 20.84 14.08 -8.55
N THR A 212 21.44 15.21 -8.98
CA THR A 212 20.78 16.52 -9.04
C THR A 212 19.60 16.49 -10.02
N ALA A 213 19.77 15.90 -11.21
CA ALA A 213 18.72 15.85 -12.23
C ALA A 213 17.47 15.10 -11.74
N ALA A 214 17.66 13.96 -11.05
CA ALA A 214 16.52 13.23 -10.45
C ALA A 214 15.89 14.01 -9.29
N SER A 215 16.70 14.75 -8.52
CA SER A 215 16.20 15.59 -7.42
C SER A 215 15.34 16.73 -7.94
N GLU A 216 15.81 17.46 -8.96
CA GLU A 216 15.06 18.55 -9.61
C GLU A 216 13.77 18.06 -10.28
N LYS A 217 13.79 16.83 -10.83
CA LYS A 217 12.58 16.21 -11.38
C LYS A 217 11.55 15.87 -10.29
N ALA A 218 12.01 15.38 -9.14
CA ALA A 218 11.13 14.97 -8.04
C ALA A 218 10.67 16.15 -7.16
N LEU A 219 11.50 17.18 -7.03
CA LEU A 219 11.25 18.34 -6.17
C LEU A 219 11.06 19.60 -7.02
N LYS A 220 9.83 19.89 -7.39
CA LYS A 220 9.47 21.04 -8.23
C LYS A 220 8.57 22.00 -7.48
N GLY A 221 8.85 23.30 -7.58
CA GLY A 221 8.01 24.34 -7.00
C GLY A 221 7.84 24.24 -5.48
N GLY A 222 8.81 23.63 -4.77
CA GLY A 222 8.74 23.40 -3.33
C GLY A 222 7.92 22.16 -2.92
N TRP A 223 7.50 21.32 -3.87
CA TRP A 223 6.73 20.11 -3.64
C TRP A 223 7.50 18.86 -4.11
N LEU A 224 7.37 17.79 -3.36
CA LEU A 224 7.70 16.44 -3.81
C LEU A 224 6.56 15.93 -4.70
N TRP A 225 6.90 15.61 -5.94
CA TRP A 225 6.05 14.92 -6.91
C TRP A 225 6.23 13.43 -6.68
N THR A 226 5.21 12.80 -6.14
CA THR A 226 5.31 11.40 -5.68
C THR A 226 5.30 10.39 -6.81
N GLY A 227 4.76 10.75 -7.97
CA GLY A 227 4.49 9.84 -9.07
C GLY A 227 3.32 8.90 -8.77
N ASP A 228 2.61 9.09 -7.66
CA ASP A 228 1.41 8.35 -7.31
C ASP A 228 0.18 9.23 -7.61
N LEU A 229 -0.82 8.64 -8.28
CA LEU A 229 -2.09 9.28 -8.56
C LEU A 229 -3.09 8.95 -7.46
N GLY A 230 -3.88 9.93 -7.07
CA GLY A 230 -4.90 9.77 -6.05
C GLY A 230 -5.95 10.86 -6.11
N ARG A 231 -6.91 10.76 -5.22
CA ARG A 231 -7.93 11.78 -5.00
C ARG A 231 -8.12 11.99 -3.50
N MET A 232 -8.56 13.18 -3.13
CA MET A 232 -8.92 13.52 -1.75
C MET A 232 -10.40 13.84 -1.69
N ASP A 233 -11.11 13.25 -0.74
CA ASP A 233 -12.54 13.53 -0.55
C ASP A 233 -12.77 14.75 0.37
N GLY A 234 -14.04 15.16 0.54
CA GLY A 234 -14.41 16.32 1.36
C GLY A 234 -14.14 16.15 2.86
N ASP A 235 -13.83 14.93 3.34
CA ASP A 235 -13.45 14.66 4.72
C ASP A 235 -11.92 14.53 4.88
N GLY A 236 -11.16 14.77 3.80
CA GLY A 236 -9.70 14.74 3.76
C GLY A 236 -9.08 13.34 3.63
N TYR A 237 -9.88 12.32 3.30
CA TYR A 237 -9.34 10.98 3.05
C TYR A 237 -8.75 10.89 1.65
N VAL A 238 -7.50 10.44 1.57
CA VAL A 238 -6.77 10.23 0.32
C VAL A 238 -6.95 8.79 -0.13
N THR A 239 -7.40 8.60 -1.37
CA THR A 239 -7.48 7.28 -2.01
C THR A 239 -6.44 7.20 -3.11
N LEU A 240 -5.51 6.25 -3.00
CA LEU A 240 -4.56 5.96 -4.07
C LEU A 240 -5.27 5.27 -5.22
N GLN A 241 -5.03 5.74 -6.43
CA GLN A 241 -5.55 5.13 -7.65
C GLN A 241 -4.52 4.16 -8.25
N ASP A 242 -3.36 4.68 -8.64
CA ASP A 242 -2.23 3.88 -9.13
C ASP A 242 -0.97 4.77 -9.24
N ARG A 243 0.12 4.20 -9.74
CA ARG A 243 1.25 4.99 -10.20
C ARG A 243 0.98 5.58 -11.58
N SER A 244 1.38 6.82 -11.81
CA SER A 244 1.21 7.48 -13.11
C SER A 244 1.77 6.67 -14.30
N LYS A 245 2.87 5.96 -14.07
CA LYS A 245 3.52 5.07 -15.06
C LYS A 245 2.81 3.72 -15.26
N ASP A 246 1.92 3.32 -14.37
CA ASP A 246 1.20 2.05 -14.42
C ASP A 246 -0.24 2.22 -14.92
N MET A 247 -0.72 3.47 -15.02
CA MET A 247 -2.00 3.84 -15.61
C MET A 247 -2.05 3.39 -17.07
N ILE A 248 -3.16 2.79 -17.46
CA ILE A 248 -3.41 2.29 -18.81
C ILE A 248 -4.23 3.32 -19.58
N ILE A 249 -3.77 3.70 -20.76
CA ILE A 249 -4.49 4.65 -21.62
C ILE A 249 -5.10 3.87 -22.78
N SER A 250 -6.39 3.60 -22.68
CA SER A 250 -7.14 2.83 -23.68
C SER A 250 -8.21 3.70 -24.34
N GLY A 251 -8.12 3.89 -25.64
CA GLY A 251 -9.07 4.73 -26.39
C GLY A 251 -9.22 6.15 -25.84
N GLY A 252 -8.12 6.74 -25.31
CA GLY A 252 -8.12 8.06 -24.71
C GLY A 252 -8.69 8.11 -23.27
N SER A 253 -9.07 6.97 -22.72
CA SER A 253 -9.57 6.87 -21.33
C SER A 253 -8.49 6.35 -20.38
N ASN A 254 -8.36 6.99 -19.23
CA ASN A 254 -7.47 6.53 -18.16
C ASN A 254 -8.12 5.37 -17.40
N ILE A 255 -7.43 4.24 -17.34
CA ILE A 255 -7.83 3.06 -16.59
C ILE A 255 -6.77 2.80 -15.51
N TYR A 256 -7.22 2.71 -14.27
CA TYR A 256 -6.35 2.45 -13.12
C TYR A 256 -6.36 0.96 -12.81
N PRO A 257 -5.21 0.25 -12.96
CA PRO A 257 -5.11 -1.19 -12.70
C PRO A 257 -5.71 -1.63 -11.38
N ARG A 258 -5.49 -0.85 -10.31
CA ARG A 258 -5.99 -1.17 -8.97
C ARG A 258 -7.52 -1.30 -8.92
N GLU A 259 -8.26 -0.46 -9.62
CA GLU A 259 -9.72 -0.53 -9.67
C GLU A 259 -10.19 -1.87 -10.25
N VAL A 260 -9.51 -2.36 -11.27
CA VAL A 260 -9.82 -3.64 -11.92
C VAL A 260 -9.38 -4.81 -11.03
N GLU A 261 -8.19 -4.70 -10.40
CA GLU A 261 -7.68 -5.70 -9.46
C GLU A 261 -8.62 -5.88 -8.27
N GLU A 262 -9.15 -4.79 -7.69
CA GLU A 262 -10.10 -4.83 -6.57
C GLU A 262 -11.38 -5.57 -6.96
N VAL A 263 -11.91 -5.34 -8.16
CA VAL A 263 -13.08 -6.06 -8.65
C VAL A 263 -12.79 -7.54 -8.84
N LEU A 264 -11.68 -7.89 -9.50
CA LEU A 264 -11.30 -9.30 -9.70
C LEU A 264 -11.17 -10.05 -8.39
N LEU A 265 -10.58 -9.43 -7.37
CA LEU A 265 -10.39 -10.04 -6.04
C LEU A 265 -11.68 -10.23 -5.24
N THR A 266 -12.82 -9.69 -5.68
CA THR A 266 -14.14 -10.00 -5.10
C THR A 266 -14.77 -11.27 -5.68
N HIS A 267 -14.18 -11.83 -6.76
CA HIS A 267 -14.64 -13.11 -7.31
C HIS A 267 -14.14 -14.29 -6.44
N PRO A 268 -14.99 -15.25 -6.06
CA PRO A 268 -14.65 -16.31 -5.10
C PRO A 268 -13.49 -17.21 -5.54
N ASP A 269 -13.29 -17.37 -6.84
CA ASP A 269 -12.22 -18.22 -7.38
C ASP A 269 -10.90 -17.48 -7.60
N VAL A 270 -10.83 -16.17 -7.36
CA VAL A 270 -9.62 -15.36 -7.53
C VAL A 270 -8.86 -15.24 -6.22
N ILE A 271 -7.62 -15.72 -6.20
CA ILE A 271 -6.72 -15.64 -5.04
C ILE A 271 -5.87 -14.37 -5.11
N GLU A 272 -5.31 -14.09 -6.32
CA GLU A 272 -4.50 -12.90 -6.58
C GLU A 272 -4.78 -12.40 -8.01
N ALA A 273 -4.70 -11.09 -8.19
CA ALA A 273 -4.82 -10.45 -9.49
C ALA A 273 -3.77 -9.35 -9.66
N ALA A 274 -3.27 -9.19 -10.89
CA ALA A 274 -2.44 -8.06 -11.28
C ALA A 274 -2.81 -7.64 -12.69
N VAL A 275 -3.02 -6.34 -12.88
CA VAL A 275 -3.48 -5.77 -14.14
C VAL A 275 -2.41 -4.87 -14.73
N VAL A 276 -2.18 -5.01 -16.02
CA VAL A 276 -1.23 -4.20 -16.81
C VAL A 276 -1.80 -3.82 -18.16
N GLY A 277 -1.27 -2.75 -18.74
CA GLY A 277 -1.51 -2.39 -20.14
C GLY A 277 -0.65 -3.24 -21.09
N MET A 278 -1.23 -3.62 -22.21
CA MET A 278 -0.54 -4.20 -23.36
C MET A 278 -0.78 -3.30 -24.56
N ALA A 279 0.26 -3.01 -25.31
CA ALA A 279 0.15 -2.18 -26.52
C ALA A 279 -0.86 -2.77 -27.52
N ASP A 280 -1.69 -1.91 -28.09
CA ASP A 280 -2.73 -2.25 -29.05
C ASP A 280 -2.80 -1.20 -30.16
N ALA A 281 -2.91 -1.64 -31.41
CA ALA A 281 -2.85 -0.75 -32.59
C ALA A 281 -4.09 0.15 -32.71
N GLU A 282 -5.26 -0.27 -32.21
CA GLU A 282 -6.52 0.47 -32.29
C GLU A 282 -6.75 1.35 -31.07
N TRP A 283 -6.44 0.82 -29.87
CA TRP A 283 -6.79 1.44 -28.59
C TRP A 283 -5.62 2.13 -27.90
N GLY A 284 -4.39 2.05 -28.46
CA GLY A 284 -3.15 2.46 -27.79
C GLY A 284 -2.69 1.41 -26.78
N GLU A 285 -3.51 1.15 -25.77
CA GLU A 285 -3.33 0.04 -24.84
C GLU A 285 -4.65 -0.69 -24.60
N VAL A 286 -4.54 -1.97 -24.27
CA VAL A 286 -5.65 -2.79 -23.76
C VAL A 286 -5.33 -3.35 -22.39
N VAL A 287 -6.37 -3.55 -21.60
CA VAL A 287 -6.25 -4.08 -20.22
C VAL A 287 -6.03 -5.60 -20.27
N VAL A 288 -4.98 -6.08 -19.60
CA VAL A 288 -4.68 -7.51 -19.43
C VAL A 288 -4.60 -7.83 -17.95
N ALA A 289 -5.33 -8.85 -17.50
CA ALA A 289 -5.32 -9.34 -16.15
C ALA A 289 -4.54 -10.66 -16.03
N PHE A 290 -3.54 -10.71 -15.16
CA PHE A 290 -2.91 -11.95 -14.70
C PHE A 290 -3.58 -12.38 -13.41
N VAL A 291 -4.05 -13.63 -13.34
CA VAL A 291 -4.90 -14.11 -12.25
C VAL A 291 -4.38 -15.43 -11.70
N VAL A 292 -4.28 -15.52 -10.38
CA VAL A 292 -4.08 -16.78 -9.66
C VAL A 292 -5.47 -17.22 -9.17
N CYS A 293 -5.93 -18.39 -9.62
CA CYS A 293 -7.27 -18.90 -9.32
C CYS A 293 -7.25 -20.18 -8.49
N ASN A 294 -8.33 -20.43 -7.75
CA ASN A 294 -8.69 -21.75 -7.23
C ASN A 294 -9.24 -22.60 -8.39
N GLY A 295 -8.43 -23.53 -8.89
CA GLY A 295 -8.83 -24.38 -9.99
C GLY A 295 -8.57 -23.80 -11.39
N THR A 296 -9.45 -24.09 -12.33
CA THR A 296 -9.29 -23.66 -13.73
C THR A 296 -9.84 -22.25 -13.92
N LEU A 297 -9.12 -21.42 -14.67
CA LEU A 297 -9.58 -20.07 -15.04
C LEU A 297 -10.85 -20.16 -15.90
N ASP A 298 -11.90 -19.50 -15.46
CA ASP A 298 -13.13 -19.25 -16.25
C ASP A 298 -13.15 -17.78 -16.68
N GLU A 299 -12.62 -17.51 -17.88
CA GLU A 299 -12.55 -16.15 -18.42
C GLU A 299 -13.94 -15.52 -18.60
N ALA A 300 -14.94 -16.30 -18.98
CA ALA A 300 -16.31 -15.80 -19.19
C ALA A 300 -16.96 -15.38 -17.87
N ALA A 301 -16.76 -16.14 -16.80
CA ALA A 301 -17.22 -15.78 -15.47
C ALA A 301 -16.56 -14.51 -14.95
N LEU A 302 -15.24 -14.38 -15.10
CA LEU A 302 -14.50 -13.17 -14.70
C LEU A 302 -14.91 -11.94 -15.53
N ASP A 303 -15.13 -12.11 -16.84
CA ASP A 303 -15.59 -11.03 -17.70
C ASP A 303 -16.98 -10.53 -17.30
N ALA A 304 -17.92 -11.45 -17.05
CA ALA A 304 -19.26 -11.12 -16.57
C ALA A 304 -19.23 -10.44 -15.19
N HIS A 305 -18.35 -10.91 -14.29
CA HIS A 305 -18.14 -10.31 -12.96
C HIS A 305 -17.65 -8.87 -13.06
N CYS A 306 -16.64 -8.60 -13.89
CA CYS A 306 -16.15 -7.25 -14.16
C CYS A 306 -17.22 -6.35 -14.77
N LEU A 307 -17.97 -6.83 -15.76
CA LEU A 307 -19.06 -6.08 -16.41
C LEU A 307 -20.18 -5.67 -15.45
N GLY A 308 -20.41 -6.44 -14.40
CA GLY A 308 -21.39 -6.13 -13.36
C GLY A 308 -20.96 -5.04 -12.37
N GLN A 309 -19.65 -4.68 -12.31
CA GLN A 309 -19.11 -3.84 -11.24
C GLN A 309 -18.34 -2.62 -11.74
N ILE A 310 -17.72 -2.68 -12.94
CA ILE A 310 -16.98 -1.56 -13.52
C ILE A 310 -17.44 -1.24 -14.94
N ALA A 311 -17.10 -0.05 -15.41
CA ALA A 311 -17.43 0.38 -16.76
C ALA A 311 -16.82 -0.56 -17.81
N ARG A 312 -17.60 -0.89 -18.85
CA ARG A 312 -17.24 -1.87 -19.87
C ARG A 312 -15.85 -1.68 -20.51
N PHE A 313 -15.41 -0.45 -20.67
CA PHE A 313 -14.11 -0.14 -21.28
C PHE A 313 -12.92 -0.43 -20.35
N LYS A 314 -13.15 -0.52 -19.02
CA LYS A 314 -12.12 -0.81 -18.02
C LYS A 314 -11.84 -2.31 -17.85
N ARG A 315 -12.77 -3.18 -18.27
CA ARG A 315 -12.62 -4.62 -18.10
C ARG A 315 -11.43 -5.18 -18.90
N PRO A 316 -10.76 -6.21 -18.42
CA PRO A 316 -9.69 -6.87 -19.17
C PRO A 316 -10.18 -7.41 -20.54
N LYS A 317 -9.34 -7.27 -21.54
CA LYS A 317 -9.52 -7.89 -22.85
C LYS A 317 -8.92 -9.30 -22.91
N ARG A 318 -8.00 -9.59 -22.00
CA ARG A 318 -7.39 -10.91 -21.81
C ARG A 318 -7.27 -11.22 -20.33
N TYR A 319 -7.52 -12.48 -19.99
CA TYR A 319 -7.26 -13.04 -18.68
C TYR A 319 -6.21 -14.15 -18.83
N ILE A 320 -5.16 -14.10 -18.04
CA ILE A 320 -4.03 -15.03 -18.12
C ILE A 320 -3.89 -15.71 -16.76
N ALA A 321 -4.13 -17.03 -16.75
CA ALA A 321 -3.89 -17.82 -15.56
C ALA A 321 -2.39 -17.96 -15.31
N VAL A 322 -1.98 -17.73 -14.07
CA VAL A 322 -0.60 -17.95 -13.61
C VAL A 322 -0.62 -18.75 -12.31
N ALA A 323 0.40 -19.59 -12.10
CA ALA A 323 0.54 -20.31 -10.84
C ALA A 323 0.86 -19.35 -9.67
N GLU A 324 1.62 -18.28 -9.96
CA GLU A 324 1.99 -17.25 -9.02
C GLU A 324 2.29 -15.93 -9.75
N LEU A 325 2.07 -14.80 -9.10
CA LEU A 325 2.49 -13.50 -9.59
C LEU A 325 3.97 -13.25 -9.24
N PRO A 326 4.76 -12.63 -10.15
CA PRO A 326 6.14 -12.26 -9.84
C PRO A 326 6.16 -11.19 -8.75
N LYS A 327 6.89 -11.45 -7.67
CA LYS A 327 6.98 -10.55 -6.51
C LYS A 327 8.43 -10.29 -6.13
N ASN A 328 8.70 -9.11 -5.62
CA ASN A 328 9.97 -8.83 -4.96
C ASN A 328 10.02 -9.49 -3.58
N ASN A 329 11.18 -9.39 -2.91
CA ASN A 329 11.41 -9.97 -1.57
C ASN A 329 10.42 -9.47 -0.48
N TYR A 330 9.60 -8.48 -0.77
CA TYR A 330 8.61 -7.87 0.13
C TYR A 330 7.16 -8.23 -0.25
N GLY A 331 7.00 -9.11 -1.23
CA GLY A 331 5.68 -9.54 -1.70
C GLY A 331 4.97 -8.54 -2.61
N LYS A 332 5.65 -7.46 -3.06
CA LYS A 332 5.09 -6.52 -4.03
C LYS A 332 5.18 -7.10 -5.43
N VAL A 333 4.05 -7.10 -6.15
CA VAL A 333 3.98 -7.57 -7.54
C VAL A 333 4.85 -6.70 -8.45
N LEU A 334 5.63 -7.38 -9.29
CA LEU A 334 6.52 -6.76 -10.28
C LEU A 334 5.79 -6.65 -11.63
N LYS A 335 5.01 -5.56 -11.80
CA LYS A 335 4.26 -5.30 -13.05
C LYS A 335 5.17 -5.18 -14.28
N THR A 336 6.44 -4.80 -14.10
CA THR A 336 7.46 -4.81 -15.16
C THR A 336 7.69 -6.18 -15.76
N ASP A 337 7.73 -7.22 -14.91
CA ASP A 337 7.98 -8.59 -15.34
C ASP A 337 6.75 -9.16 -16.07
N LEU A 338 5.54 -8.75 -15.64
CA LEU A 338 4.31 -9.10 -16.33
C LEU A 338 4.23 -8.48 -17.73
N ARG A 339 4.62 -7.19 -17.86
CA ARG A 339 4.71 -6.53 -19.19
C ARG A 339 5.76 -7.19 -20.08
N ALA A 340 6.91 -7.59 -19.53
CA ALA A 340 7.95 -8.28 -20.27
C ALA A 340 7.49 -9.64 -20.81
N ARG A 341 6.66 -10.38 -20.06
CA ARG A 341 6.04 -11.64 -20.52
C ARG A 341 5.14 -11.38 -21.74
N LEU A 342 4.29 -10.34 -21.69
CA LEU A 342 3.42 -9.98 -22.82
C LEU A 342 4.22 -9.57 -24.07
N ALA A 343 5.33 -8.86 -23.90
CA ALA A 343 6.19 -8.46 -25.01
C ALA A 343 6.95 -9.65 -25.65
N GLY A 344 7.18 -10.73 -24.92
CA GLY A 344 7.80 -11.94 -25.44
C GLY A 344 6.81 -12.92 -26.13
N GLU A 345 5.51 -12.69 -26.01
CA GLU A 345 4.44 -13.46 -26.65
C GLU A 345 3.97 -12.81 -27.99
N SER A 346 4.51 -11.64 -28.36
CA SER A 346 4.10 -10.83 -29.52
C SER A 346 4.92 -11.12 -30.76
#